data_a2c110772dd47a018704851d8ea0e06d
#
_entry.id   a2c110772dd47a018704851d8ea0e06d
#
_cell.length_a   1.000
_cell.length_b   1.000
_cell.length_c   1.000
_cell.angle_alpha   90.00
_cell.angle_beta   90.00
_cell.angle_gamma   90.00
#
_symmetry.space_group_name_H-M   'P 1'
#
loop_
_entity.id
_entity.type
_entity.pdbx_description
1 polymer ?
#
loop_
_entity_poly.entity_id
_entity_poly.type
_entity_poly.pdbx_seq_one_letter_code
_entity_poly.pdbx_strand_id
1 'polypeptide(L)'
;MKYIKSSSLLALTLLFNSGFVNADNKQTLIEAATAGDTAAQSELGTNYFDGVNGFDKDVVEAKKWIDLAAEKGDKVAYYALGVMYTFGEGVDKDLNKAVEYYKLAGDAREGRAYNNLGAIYQKGMLGKVDHALAIKYFKLASDAGYVKATSVLGAYYQYGKGVKKNYKKAFTYYKKAADQGSSEAMIGLGILYDDGLGVKRNDAEAVKWYKKAAELGNADAITNLGIMYENGEGVKKDYKKAADLYQTACDKGEKRGCDYIAELKESGKYRAPASKAKTKSATQRLIAKSIDKGVNATFTWQGDDATFTANDGKVDCTFLKDFSEKGGNLATSFVCTDNVQIILKQFRDTKSAYLAVMTDNFNTEVKSFSVNVYVTNTGSN
;
A
#
# COMPACT_ATOMS: atom_id res chain seq x y z
N MET A 1 -1.87 14.42 6.34
CA MET A 1 -0.83 14.80 5.35
C MET A 1 -0.43 13.66 4.41
N LYS A 2 -0.80 12.39 4.65
CA LYS A 2 -0.37 11.22 3.84
C LYS A 2 -1.07 11.04 2.46
N TYR A 3 -2.19 11.69 2.19
CA TYR A 3 -3.03 11.35 1.02
C TYR A 3 -2.71 12.07 -0.30
N ILE A 4 -1.86 13.08 -0.30
CA ILE A 4 -1.42 13.74 -1.55
C ILE A 4 -0.03 13.20 -1.98
N LYS A 5 0.82 12.77 -1.03
CA LYS A 5 2.14 12.20 -1.35
C LYS A 5 2.11 10.78 -1.95
N SER A 6 1.01 10.03 -1.85
CA SER A 6 0.93 8.66 -2.38
C SER A 6 0.42 8.56 -3.83
N SER A 7 0.23 9.66 -4.51
CA SER A 7 0.09 9.64 -5.96
C SER A 7 1.48 9.83 -6.57
N SER A 8 2.33 8.80 -6.47
CA SER A 8 3.44 8.66 -7.39
C SER A 8 2.88 8.80 -8.81
N LEU A 9 3.59 9.49 -9.67
CA LEU A 9 3.32 9.59 -11.11
C LEU A 9 3.21 8.20 -11.79
N LEU A 10 3.53 7.14 -11.06
CA LEU A 10 3.63 5.72 -11.42
C LEU A 10 2.37 5.05 -12.00
N ALA A 11 1.23 5.73 -12.13
CA ALA A 11 0.00 5.07 -12.58
C ALA A 11 -0.15 4.95 -14.12
N LEU A 12 0.84 5.33 -14.91
CA LEU A 12 0.71 5.27 -16.38
C LEU A 12 1.55 4.18 -17.08
N THR A 13 2.42 3.46 -16.39
CA THR A 13 3.32 2.45 -17.02
C THR A 13 2.98 1.00 -16.75
N LEU A 14 1.76 0.66 -16.30
CA LEU A 14 1.37 -0.72 -15.99
C LEU A 14 0.80 -1.48 -17.20
N LEU A 15 1.41 -1.40 -18.37
CA LEU A 15 1.11 -2.30 -19.49
C LEU A 15 2.33 -2.90 -20.19
N PHE A 16 3.52 -2.80 -19.64
CA PHE A 16 4.64 -3.60 -20.16
C PHE A 16 5.48 -4.20 -19.02
N ASN A 17 5.40 -5.53 -18.94
CA ASN A 17 6.35 -6.48 -18.35
C ASN A 17 7.16 -6.01 -17.12
N SER A 18 6.90 -6.69 -16.01
CA SER A 18 7.84 -6.86 -14.90
C SER A 18 9.09 -7.62 -15.40
N GLY A 19 9.97 -6.94 -16.12
CA GLY A 19 11.27 -7.39 -16.54
C GLY A 19 12.26 -6.27 -16.21
N PHE A 20 13.41 -6.61 -15.69
CA PHE A 20 14.56 -5.77 -15.45
C PHE A 20 14.63 -4.61 -16.46
N VAL A 21 14.63 -3.36 -15.97
CA VAL A 21 14.89 -2.20 -16.82
C VAL A 21 16.33 -2.36 -17.31
N ASN A 22 16.50 -2.84 -18.54
CA ASN A 22 17.80 -2.96 -19.17
C ASN A 22 18.39 -1.56 -19.35
N ALA A 23 19.71 -1.43 -19.19
CA ALA A 23 20.46 -0.20 -19.49
C ALA A 23 20.12 0.34 -20.89
N ASP A 24 19.81 -0.55 -21.82
CA ASP A 24 19.39 -0.23 -23.19
C ASP A 24 18.09 0.59 -23.24
N ASN A 25 17.10 0.30 -22.37
CA ASN A 25 15.84 1.05 -22.33
C ASN A 25 16.02 2.47 -21.78
N LYS A 26 16.92 2.65 -20.81
CA LYS A 26 17.27 3.96 -20.26
C LYS A 26 17.91 4.85 -21.31
N GLN A 27 18.92 4.31 -22.02
CA GLN A 27 19.63 5.03 -23.06
C GLN A 27 18.71 5.41 -24.22
N THR A 28 17.84 4.49 -24.67
CA THR A 28 16.84 4.74 -25.73
C THR A 28 15.88 5.86 -25.36
N LEU A 29 15.42 5.90 -24.09
CA LEU A 29 14.55 6.97 -23.61
C LEU A 29 15.26 8.34 -23.63
N ILE A 30 16.53 8.39 -23.20
CA ILE A 30 17.34 9.62 -23.22
C ILE A 30 17.55 10.09 -24.66
N GLU A 31 17.85 9.20 -25.58
CA GLU A 31 18.04 9.52 -27.02
C GLU A 31 16.76 10.08 -27.65
N ALA A 32 15.61 9.43 -27.40
CA ALA A 32 14.32 9.90 -27.91
C ALA A 32 13.95 11.27 -27.33
N ALA A 33 14.13 11.48 -26.02
CA ALA A 33 13.88 12.76 -25.37
C ALA A 33 14.79 13.87 -25.91
N THR A 34 16.06 13.56 -26.14
CA THR A 34 17.07 14.46 -26.72
C THR A 34 16.75 14.79 -28.18
N ALA A 35 16.24 13.84 -28.94
CA ALA A 35 15.75 14.04 -30.31
C ALA A 35 14.47 14.89 -30.36
N GLY A 36 13.88 15.21 -29.21
CA GLY A 36 12.72 16.10 -29.11
C GLY A 36 11.38 15.37 -29.10
N ASP A 37 11.33 14.07 -28.89
CA ASP A 37 10.07 13.34 -28.67
C ASP A 37 9.41 13.81 -27.38
N THR A 38 8.20 14.36 -27.51
CA THR A 38 7.48 14.98 -26.38
C THR A 38 7.09 13.96 -25.31
N ALA A 39 6.67 12.76 -25.71
CA ALA A 39 6.29 11.73 -24.77
C ALA A 39 7.51 11.21 -24.01
N ALA A 40 8.64 11.02 -24.72
CA ALA A 40 9.91 10.64 -24.10
C ALA A 40 10.44 11.72 -23.14
N GLN A 41 10.32 13.01 -23.49
CA GLN A 41 10.68 14.11 -22.58
C GLN A 41 9.84 14.09 -21.31
N SER A 42 8.54 13.88 -21.42
CA SER A 42 7.63 13.80 -20.29
C SER A 42 7.91 12.57 -19.41
N GLU A 43 8.15 11.41 -20.01
CA GLU A 43 8.52 10.18 -19.31
C GLU A 43 9.88 10.31 -18.61
N LEU A 44 10.89 10.82 -19.31
CA LEU A 44 12.22 11.03 -18.74
C LEU A 44 12.18 11.99 -17.55
N GLY A 45 11.46 13.11 -17.69
CA GLY A 45 11.28 14.06 -16.60
C GLY A 45 10.57 13.45 -15.39
N THR A 46 9.52 12.64 -15.61
CA THR A 46 8.82 11.96 -14.51
C THR A 46 9.67 10.86 -13.86
N ASN A 47 10.50 10.15 -14.62
CA ASN A 47 11.43 9.15 -14.09
C ASN A 47 12.50 9.80 -13.18
N TYR A 48 13.06 10.94 -13.56
CA TYR A 48 13.96 11.71 -12.68
C TYR A 48 13.23 12.27 -11.46
N PHE A 49 11.96 12.70 -11.60
CA PHE A 49 11.20 13.24 -10.49
C PHE A 49 10.90 12.19 -9.41
N ASP A 50 10.52 10.98 -9.81
CA ASP A 50 10.15 9.90 -8.90
C ASP A 50 11.36 9.03 -8.49
N GLY A 51 12.51 9.10 -9.19
CA GLY A 51 13.66 8.24 -8.96
C GLY A 51 13.38 6.78 -9.29
N VAL A 52 12.81 6.51 -10.48
CA VAL A 52 12.34 5.17 -10.89
C VAL A 52 12.94 4.77 -12.24
N ASN A 53 12.71 3.53 -12.65
CA ASN A 53 13.15 3.02 -13.95
C ASN A 53 14.66 3.18 -14.20
N GLY A 54 15.49 2.99 -13.15
CA GLY A 54 16.94 3.09 -13.23
C GLY A 54 17.48 4.53 -13.23
N PHE A 55 16.64 5.52 -12.93
CA PHE A 55 17.05 6.90 -12.73
C PHE A 55 17.08 7.23 -11.23
N ASP A 56 18.12 7.90 -10.79
CA ASP A 56 18.16 8.51 -9.46
C ASP A 56 17.24 9.72 -9.42
N LYS A 57 16.65 9.99 -8.26
CA LYS A 57 15.80 11.18 -8.09
C LYS A 57 16.62 12.46 -8.28
N ASP A 58 16.31 13.22 -9.32
CA ASP A 58 16.88 14.53 -9.60
C ASP A 58 15.78 15.49 -10.05
N VAL A 59 15.32 16.32 -9.11
CA VAL A 59 14.22 17.24 -9.37
C VAL A 59 14.61 18.43 -10.27
N VAL A 60 15.91 18.72 -10.41
CA VAL A 60 16.40 19.78 -11.29
C VAL A 60 16.39 19.29 -12.75
N GLU A 61 16.95 18.10 -12.98
CA GLU A 61 16.93 17.48 -14.30
C GLU A 61 15.49 17.13 -14.71
N ALA A 62 14.67 16.65 -13.75
CA ALA A 62 13.23 16.42 -13.96
C ALA A 62 12.54 17.67 -14.50
N LYS A 63 12.74 18.83 -13.84
CA LYS A 63 12.13 20.10 -14.24
C LYS A 63 12.47 20.49 -15.67
N LYS A 64 13.71 20.35 -16.06
CA LYS A 64 14.20 20.67 -17.42
C LYS A 64 13.46 19.86 -18.49
N TRP A 65 13.36 18.56 -18.31
CA TRP A 65 12.67 17.68 -19.28
C TRP A 65 11.15 17.89 -19.26
N ILE A 66 10.55 18.12 -18.09
CA ILE A 66 9.13 18.43 -17.95
C ILE A 66 8.79 19.75 -18.61
N ASP A 67 9.63 20.79 -18.47
CA ASP A 67 9.39 22.07 -19.14
C ASP A 67 9.39 21.93 -20.66
N LEU A 68 10.36 21.21 -21.23
CA LEU A 68 10.43 20.97 -22.67
C LEU A 68 9.18 20.25 -23.21
N ALA A 69 8.64 19.30 -22.47
CA ALA A 69 7.40 18.63 -22.83
C ALA A 69 6.17 19.56 -22.67
N ALA A 70 6.15 20.37 -21.60
CA ALA A 70 5.07 21.31 -21.33
C ALA A 70 4.97 22.42 -22.39
N GLU A 71 6.10 22.93 -22.89
CA GLU A 71 6.13 23.89 -24.02
C GLU A 71 5.45 23.35 -25.28
N LYS A 72 5.42 22.03 -25.44
CA LYS A 72 4.75 21.34 -26.55
C LYS A 72 3.31 20.93 -26.24
N GLY A 73 2.80 21.32 -25.06
CA GLY A 73 1.42 21.06 -24.66
C GLY A 73 1.17 19.68 -24.04
N ASP A 74 2.21 18.97 -23.57
CA ASP A 74 2.05 17.64 -22.99
C ASP A 74 1.30 17.69 -21.65
N LYS A 75 0.21 16.94 -21.58
CA LYS A 75 -0.66 16.92 -20.39
C LYS A 75 -0.03 16.28 -19.15
N VAL A 76 0.88 15.33 -19.35
CA VAL A 76 1.59 14.67 -18.24
C VAL A 76 2.61 15.64 -17.66
N ALA A 77 3.29 16.40 -18.53
CA ALA A 77 4.20 17.46 -18.12
C ALA A 77 3.46 18.59 -17.37
N TYR A 78 2.30 19.03 -17.86
CA TYR A 78 1.48 20.00 -17.13
C TYR A 78 1.06 19.46 -15.75
N TYR A 79 0.66 18.19 -15.69
CA TYR A 79 0.32 17.55 -14.41
C TYR A 79 1.53 17.51 -13.46
N ALA A 80 2.71 17.15 -13.97
CA ALA A 80 3.94 17.11 -13.20
C ALA A 80 4.33 18.48 -12.66
N LEU A 81 4.26 19.54 -13.48
CA LEU A 81 4.46 20.92 -13.03
C LEU A 81 3.47 21.32 -11.93
N GLY A 82 2.20 20.96 -12.08
CA GLY A 82 1.19 21.15 -11.03
C GLY A 82 1.58 20.49 -9.71
N VAL A 83 2.14 19.28 -9.75
CA VAL A 83 2.66 18.58 -8.56
C VAL A 83 3.88 19.30 -8.00
N MET A 84 4.86 19.64 -8.82
CA MET A 84 6.07 20.36 -8.41
C MET A 84 5.73 21.66 -7.69
N TYR A 85 4.87 22.50 -8.24
CA TYR A 85 4.44 23.76 -7.60
C TYR A 85 3.56 23.54 -6.37
N THR A 86 2.80 22.43 -6.26
CA THR A 86 2.00 22.12 -5.07
C THR A 86 2.88 21.82 -3.86
N PHE A 87 4.01 21.13 -4.06
CA PHE A 87 4.87 20.66 -2.98
C PHE A 87 6.15 21.49 -2.82
N GLY A 88 6.55 22.28 -3.82
CA GLY A 88 7.82 22.98 -3.85
C GLY A 88 8.99 22.03 -4.12
N GLU A 89 8.79 21.02 -4.98
CA GLU A 89 9.85 20.07 -5.35
C GLU A 89 10.47 20.52 -6.69
N GLY A 90 11.74 20.93 -6.66
CA GLY A 90 12.46 21.48 -7.82
C GLY A 90 12.06 22.91 -8.22
N VAL A 91 11.12 23.52 -7.52
CA VAL A 91 10.63 24.89 -7.69
C VAL A 91 10.15 25.44 -6.34
N ASP A 92 10.06 26.75 -6.21
CA ASP A 92 9.37 27.36 -5.07
C ASP A 92 7.88 27.00 -5.09
N LYS A 93 7.36 26.66 -3.92
CA LYS A 93 5.95 26.31 -3.77
C LYS A 93 5.05 27.48 -4.17
N ASP A 94 4.17 27.24 -5.14
CA ASP A 94 3.19 28.22 -5.63
C ASP A 94 1.89 27.52 -6.01
N LEU A 95 0.89 27.61 -5.12
CA LEU A 95 -0.41 26.98 -5.35
C LEU A 95 -1.22 27.61 -6.48
N ASN A 96 -0.98 28.87 -6.81
CA ASN A 96 -1.68 29.52 -7.94
C ASN A 96 -1.16 28.95 -9.27
N LYS A 97 0.17 28.85 -9.42
CA LYS A 97 0.78 28.17 -10.58
C LYS A 97 0.37 26.69 -10.64
N ALA A 98 0.32 25.99 -9.50
CA ALA A 98 -0.17 24.63 -9.47
C ALA A 98 -1.58 24.51 -10.04
N VAL A 99 -2.49 25.43 -9.65
CA VAL A 99 -3.87 25.46 -10.17
C VAL A 99 -3.89 25.72 -11.67
N GLU A 100 -3.05 26.62 -12.18
CA GLU A 100 -2.95 26.92 -13.63
C GLU A 100 -2.51 25.67 -14.40
N TYR A 101 -1.43 25.03 -14.00
CA TYR A 101 -0.93 23.82 -14.65
C TYR A 101 -1.91 22.63 -14.53
N TYR A 102 -2.56 22.44 -13.38
CA TYR A 102 -3.58 21.41 -13.27
C TYR A 102 -4.80 21.67 -14.15
N LYS A 103 -5.18 22.93 -14.40
CA LYS A 103 -6.23 23.27 -15.39
C LYS A 103 -5.80 22.86 -16.80
N LEU A 104 -4.59 23.26 -17.22
CA LEU A 104 -4.06 22.89 -18.54
C LEU A 104 -4.04 21.36 -18.73
N ALA A 105 -3.54 20.62 -17.74
CA ALA A 105 -3.54 19.17 -17.79
C ALA A 105 -4.96 18.57 -17.84
N GLY A 106 -5.88 19.10 -17.03
CA GLY A 106 -7.27 18.65 -16.98
C GLY A 106 -8.02 18.91 -18.28
N ASP A 107 -7.84 20.07 -18.88
CA ASP A 107 -8.44 20.44 -20.17
C ASP A 107 -7.94 19.53 -21.31
N ALA A 108 -6.72 19.00 -21.17
CA ALA A 108 -6.18 17.94 -22.01
C ALA A 108 -6.61 16.51 -21.61
N ARG A 109 -7.67 16.38 -20.79
CA ARG A 109 -8.26 15.13 -20.29
C ARG A 109 -7.36 14.33 -19.33
N GLU A 110 -6.49 14.99 -18.57
CA GLU A 110 -5.77 14.35 -17.46
C GLU A 110 -6.63 14.41 -16.20
N GLY A 111 -7.40 13.36 -15.97
CA GLY A 111 -8.38 13.32 -14.86
C GLY A 111 -7.76 13.45 -13.46
N ARG A 112 -6.49 13.05 -13.28
CA ARG A 112 -5.74 13.24 -12.03
C ARG A 112 -5.59 14.73 -11.69
N ALA A 113 -5.39 15.57 -12.70
CA ALA A 113 -5.23 16.99 -12.51
C ALA A 113 -6.51 17.64 -11.96
N TYR A 114 -7.66 17.32 -12.53
CA TYR A 114 -8.93 17.77 -11.99
C TYR A 114 -9.20 17.23 -10.58
N ASN A 115 -8.81 16.00 -10.28
CA ASN A 115 -8.91 15.47 -8.93
C ASN A 115 -8.05 16.27 -7.93
N ASN A 116 -6.83 16.65 -8.32
CA ASN A 116 -5.97 17.47 -7.49
C ASN A 116 -6.51 18.88 -7.27
N LEU A 117 -7.10 19.50 -8.31
CA LEU A 117 -7.85 20.76 -8.16
C LEU A 117 -9.00 20.60 -7.16
N GLY A 118 -9.79 19.55 -7.29
CA GLY A 118 -10.84 19.24 -6.34
C GLY A 118 -10.31 19.14 -4.90
N ALA A 119 -9.18 18.47 -4.70
CA ALA A 119 -8.54 18.33 -3.39
C ALA A 119 -7.98 19.66 -2.84
N ILE A 120 -7.42 20.53 -3.67
CA ILE A 120 -6.94 21.87 -3.29
C ILE A 120 -8.09 22.68 -2.72
N TYR A 121 -9.22 22.75 -3.42
CA TYR A 121 -10.40 23.51 -2.96
C TYR A 121 -11.09 22.83 -1.77
N GLN A 122 -11.16 21.50 -1.73
CA GLN A 122 -11.71 20.74 -0.60
C GLN A 122 -10.95 21.02 0.70
N LYS A 123 -9.62 21.15 0.62
CA LYS A 123 -8.76 21.37 1.79
C LYS A 123 -8.56 22.84 2.12
N GLY A 124 -9.04 23.75 1.29
CA GLY A 124 -8.82 25.18 1.46
C GLY A 124 -7.35 25.58 1.38
N MET A 125 -6.56 24.89 0.56
CA MET A 125 -5.12 25.16 0.45
C MET A 125 -4.80 26.57 -0.07
N LEU A 126 -5.74 27.21 -0.74
CA LEU A 126 -5.68 28.60 -1.18
C LEU A 126 -6.27 29.60 -0.16
N GLY A 127 -6.34 29.20 1.12
CA GLY A 127 -6.81 30.02 2.24
C GLY A 127 -8.26 29.70 2.67
N LYS A 128 -9.14 29.26 1.77
CA LYS A 128 -10.55 28.98 2.07
C LYS A 128 -11.02 27.67 1.44
N VAL A 129 -11.76 26.88 2.22
CA VAL A 129 -12.46 25.69 1.70
C VAL A 129 -13.58 26.12 0.76
N ASP A 130 -13.60 25.55 -0.44
CA ASP A 130 -14.66 25.75 -1.42
C ASP A 130 -15.18 24.40 -1.92
N HIS A 131 -16.22 23.90 -1.26
CA HIS A 131 -16.83 22.64 -1.64
C HIS A 131 -17.52 22.67 -3.00
N ALA A 132 -18.02 23.85 -3.45
CA ALA A 132 -18.67 23.97 -4.75
C ALA A 132 -17.66 23.80 -5.89
N LEU A 133 -16.51 24.47 -5.79
CA LEU A 133 -15.40 24.26 -6.74
C LEU A 133 -14.82 22.84 -6.63
N ALA A 134 -14.67 22.31 -5.44
CA ALA A 134 -14.21 20.94 -5.25
C ALA A 134 -15.11 19.94 -6.00
N ILE A 135 -16.42 20.03 -5.84
CA ILE A 135 -17.38 19.17 -6.54
C ILE A 135 -17.32 19.36 -8.05
N LYS A 136 -17.20 20.62 -8.52
CA LYS A 136 -17.05 20.91 -9.94
C LYS A 136 -15.86 20.13 -10.51
N TYR A 137 -14.70 20.24 -9.89
CA TYR A 137 -13.48 19.58 -10.38
C TYR A 137 -13.51 18.07 -10.20
N PHE A 138 -14.08 17.54 -9.11
CA PHE A 138 -14.27 16.09 -8.98
C PHE A 138 -15.22 15.51 -10.03
N LYS A 139 -16.25 16.28 -10.46
CA LYS A 139 -17.10 15.86 -11.59
C LYS A 139 -16.31 15.81 -12.90
N LEU A 140 -15.54 16.85 -13.22
CA LEU A 140 -14.67 16.86 -14.40
C LEU A 140 -13.68 15.68 -14.37
N ALA A 141 -13.09 15.39 -13.21
CA ALA A 141 -12.21 14.24 -13.03
C ALA A 141 -12.94 12.90 -13.26
N SER A 142 -14.15 12.76 -12.72
CA SER A 142 -15.00 11.56 -12.91
C SER A 142 -15.42 11.38 -14.37
N ASP A 143 -15.70 12.47 -15.07
CA ASP A 143 -16.08 12.48 -16.49
C ASP A 143 -14.88 12.16 -17.39
N ALA A 144 -13.67 12.54 -16.95
CA ALA A 144 -12.40 12.12 -17.55
C ALA A 144 -12.00 10.66 -17.17
N GLY A 145 -12.85 9.92 -16.46
CA GLY A 145 -12.62 8.53 -16.11
C GLY A 145 -11.80 8.28 -14.84
N TYR A 146 -11.51 9.31 -14.05
CA TYR A 146 -10.72 9.13 -12.82
C TYR A 146 -11.59 8.57 -11.69
N VAL A 147 -11.45 7.28 -11.44
CA VAL A 147 -12.30 6.47 -10.54
C VAL A 147 -12.34 7.01 -9.12
N LYS A 148 -11.19 7.47 -8.60
CA LYS A 148 -11.10 8.01 -7.24
C LYS A 148 -12.00 9.24 -7.04
N ALA A 149 -12.07 10.14 -8.03
CA ALA A 149 -12.94 11.30 -7.97
C ALA A 149 -14.42 10.90 -7.98
N THR A 150 -14.77 9.84 -8.72
CA THR A 150 -16.12 9.28 -8.71
C THR A 150 -16.51 8.77 -7.33
N SER A 151 -15.61 8.08 -6.62
CA SER A 151 -15.84 7.64 -5.22
C SER A 151 -15.99 8.82 -4.27
N VAL A 152 -15.16 9.85 -4.42
CA VAL A 152 -15.24 11.09 -3.62
C VAL A 152 -16.58 11.78 -3.80
N LEU A 153 -17.11 11.87 -5.02
CA LEU A 153 -18.45 12.42 -5.26
C LEU A 153 -19.55 11.63 -4.55
N GLY A 154 -19.43 10.30 -4.51
CA GLY A 154 -20.31 9.46 -3.70
C GLY A 154 -20.34 9.92 -2.24
N ALA A 155 -19.15 10.13 -1.64
CA ALA A 155 -19.04 10.62 -0.27
C ALA A 155 -19.60 12.04 -0.09
N TYR A 156 -19.39 12.94 -1.03
CA TYR A 156 -19.98 14.30 -0.97
C TYR A 156 -21.50 14.26 -0.89
N TYR A 157 -22.16 13.44 -1.71
CA TYR A 157 -23.62 13.29 -1.67
C TYR A 157 -24.10 12.50 -0.46
N GLN A 158 -23.33 11.53 0.04
CA GLN A 158 -23.66 10.76 1.24
C GLN A 158 -23.66 11.65 2.49
N TYR A 159 -22.63 12.48 2.65
CA TYR A 159 -22.47 13.32 3.85
C TYR A 159 -23.05 14.74 3.69
N GLY A 160 -23.43 15.15 2.50
CA GLY A 160 -23.95 16.47 2.25
C GLY A 160 -22.90 17.58 2.36
N LYS A 161 -21.65 17.31 1.98
CA LYS A 161 -20.55 18.29 2.04
C LYS A 161 -20.66 19.27 0.87
N GLY A 162 -21.06 20.51 1.12
CA GLY A 162 -21.24 21.54 0.09
C GLY A 162 -22.37 21.27 -0.92
N VAL A 163 -23.14 20.22 -0.72
CA VAL A 163 -24.35 19.88 -1.47
C VAL A 163 -25.41 19.32 -0.53
N LYS A 164 -26.67 19.41 -0.93
CA LYS A 164 -27.75 18.72 -0.20
C LYS A 164 -27.48 17.21 -0.20
N LYS A 165 -27.52 16.60 0.99
CA LYS A 165 -27.40 15.15 1.17
C LYS A 165 -28.36 14.40 0.25
N ASN A 166 -27.84 13.41 -0.47
CA ASN A 166 -28.63 12.63 -1.42
C ASN A 166 -28.05 11.23 -1.57
N TYR A 167 -28.57 10.28 -0.82
CA TYR A 167 -28.12 8.90 -0.81
C TYR A 167 -28.31 8.17 -2.15
N LYS A 168 -29.38 8.51 -2.92
CA LYS A 168 -29.56 7.93 -4.27
C LYS A 168 -28.44 8.33 -5.22
N LYS A 169 -28.04 9.63 -5.19
CA LYS A 169 -26.88 10.08 -5.96
C LYS A 169 -25.59 9.47 -5.45
N ALA A 170 -25.41 9.35 -4.13
CA ALA A 170 -24.26 8.67 -3.53
C ALA A 170 -24.15 7.23 -4.05
N PHE A 171 -25.25 6.49 -4.03
CA PHE A 171 -25.33 5.13 -4.57
C PHE A 171 -24.89 5.06 -6.04
N THR A 172 -25.41 5.97 -6.89
CA THR A 172 -25.05 6.00 -8.33
C THR A 172 -23.55 6.21 -8.54
N TYR A 173 -22.95 7.17 -7.81
CA TYR A 173 -21.52 7.42 -7.92
C TYR A 173 -20.69 6.27 -7.37
N TYR A 174 -21.04 5.75 -6.21
CA TYR A 174 -20.35 4.60 -5.65
C TYR A 174 -20.45 3.36 -6.55
N LYS A 175 -21.65 3.10 -7.11
CA LYS A 175 -21.83 1.98 -8.03
C LYS A 175 -20.93 2.11 -9.27
N LYS A 176 -20.92 3.33 -9.89
CA LYS A 176 -20.02 3.62 -11.02
C LYS A 176 -18.56 3.38 -10.67
N ALA A 177 -18.09 3.81 -9.49
CA ALA A 177 -16.70 3.65 -9.09
C ALA A 177 -16.37 2.22 -8.66
N ALA A 178 -17.28 1.52 -7.99
CA ALA A 178 -17.12 0.13 -7.57
C ALA A 178 -17.04 -0.83 -8.78
N ASP A 179 -17.83 -0.57 -9.83
CA ASP A 179 -17.76 -1.32 -11.08
C ASP A 179 -16.42 -1.14 -11.80
N GLN A 180 -15.70 -0.07 -11.50
CA GLN A 180 -14.34 0.21 -11.97
C GLN A 180 -13.25 -0.21 -10.95
N GLY A 181 -13.60 -0.98 -9.93
CA GLY A 181 -12.67 -1.58 -8.99
C GLY A 181 -12.30 -0.74 -7.76
N SER A 182 -13.00 0.38 -7.48
CA SER A 182 -12.69 1.15 -6.26
C SER A 182 -13.16 0.46 -4.99
N SER A 183 -12.23 0.07 -4.14
CA SER A 183 -12.51 -0.53 -2.84
C SER A 183 -13.23 0.44 -1.89
N GLU A 184 -12.91 1.73 -1.95
CA GLU A 184 -13.59 2.77 -1.15
C GLU A 184 -15.06 2.91 -1.55
N ALA A 185 -15.35 2.85 -2.85
CA ALA A 185 -16.72 2.89 -3.34
C ALA A 185 -17.51 1.62 -2.97
N MET A 186 -16.85 0.46 -2.99
CA MET A 186 -17.45 -0.79 -2.52
C MET A 186 -17.82 -0.70 -1.04
N ILE A 187 -16.98 -0.11 -0.19
CA ILE A 187 -17.32 0.17 1.20
C ILE A 187 -18.51 1.12 1.29
N GLY A 188 -18.51 2.19 0.49
CA GLY A 188 -19.63 3.13 0.44
C GLY A 188 -20.97 2.44 0.09
N LEU A 189 -20.96 1.53 -0.90
CA LEU A 189 -22.14 0.70 -1.23
C LEU A 189 -22.54 -0.22 -0.07
N GLY A 190 -21.55 -0.87 0.57
CA GLY A 190 -21.78 -1.71 1.74
C GLY A 190 -22.54 -0.94 2.82
N ILE A 191 -22.07 0.25 3.19
CA ILE A 191 -22.70 1.12 4.18
C ILE A 191 -24.13 1.52 3.75
N LEU A 192 -24.34 1.89 2.48
CA LEU A 192 -25.68 2.27 2.01
C LEU A 192 -26.66 1.11 2.09
N TYR A 193 -26.24 -0.12 1.81
CA TYR A 193 -27.08 -1.30 1.96
C TYR A 193 -27.31 -1.69 3.41
N ASP A 194 -26.29 -1.60 4.26
CA ASP A 194 -26.33 -1.94 5.68
C ASP A 194 -27.29 -1.03 6.44
N ASP A 195 -27.18 0.28 6.21
CA ASP A 195 -28.01 1.29 6.85
C ASP A 195 -29.36 1.54 6.14
N GLY A 196 -29.58 0.98 4.94
CA GLY A 196 -30.77 1.26 4.14
C GLY A 196 -30.85 2.71 3.62
N LEU A 197 -29.69 3.31 3.32
CA LEU A 197 -29.60 4.72 2.92
C LEU A 197 -29.74 4.87 1.39
N GLY A 198 -30.87 5.41 0.95
CA GLY A 198 -31.18 5.61 -0.47
C GLY A 198 -31.51 4.34 -1.26
N VAL A 199 -31.35 3.20 -0.62
CA VAL A 199 -31.72 1.84 -1.08
C VAL A 199 -32.43 1.10 0.06
N LYS A 200 -33.15 0.03 -0.24
CA LYS A 200 -33.69 -0.84 0.81
C LYS A 200 -32.53 -1.53 1.55
N ARG A 201 -32.59 -1.52 2.89
CA ARG A 201 -31.62 -2.26 3.71
C ARG A 201 -31.49 -3.71 3.25
N ASN A 202 -30.25 -4.15 3.08
CA ASN A 202 -29.94 -5.50 2.67
C ASN A 202 -28.54 -5.89 3.15
N ASP A 203 -28.46 -6.48 4.33
CA ASP A 203 -27.23 -6.86 4.99
C ASP A 203 -26.44 -7.88 4.17
N ALA A 204 -27.12 -8.77 3.41
CA ALA A 204 -26.43 -9.72 2.54
C ALA A 204 -25.73 -9.03 1.35
N GLU A 205 -26.33 -7.99 0.77
CA GLU A 205 -25.65 -7.16 -0.25
C GLU A 205 -24.49 -6.36 0.36
N ALA A 206 -24.66 -5.81 1.57
CA ALA A 206 -23.58 -5.13 2.29
C ALA A 206 -22.37 -6.06 2.47
N VAL A 207 -22.60 -7.29 2.95
CA VAL A 207 -21.55 -8.32 3.08
C VAL A 207 -20.86 -8.62 1.76
N LYS A 208 -21.59 -8.70 0.64
CA LYS A 208 -20.98 -8.93 -0.68
C LYS A 208 -20.02 -7.80 -1.07
N TRP A 209 -20.43 -6.56 -0.85
CA TRP A 209 -19.60 -5.40 -1.18
C TRP A 209 -18.38 -5.29 -0.26
N TYR A 210 -18.55 -5.52 1.06
CA TYR A 210 -17.42 -5.56 2.00
C TYR A 210 -16.44 -6.68 1.67
N LYS A 211 -16.91 -7.87 1.27
CA LYS A 211 -16.02 -8.96 0.82
C LYS A 211 -15.20 -8.57 -0.39
N LYS A 212 -15.83 -8.00 -1.45
CA LYS A 212 -15.11 -7.53 -2.62
C LYS A 212 -14.02 -6.51 -2.29
N ALA A 213 -14.32 -5.55 -1.41
CA ALA A 213 -13.33 -4.57 -0.97
C ALA A 213 -12.22 -5.20 -0.12
N ALA A 214 -12.56 -6.17 0.73
CA ALA A 214 -11.60 -6.90 1.55
C ALA A 214 -10.64 -7.77 0.70
N GLU A 215 -11.15 -8.39 -0.37
CA GLU A 215 -10.35 -9.15 -1.35
C GLU A 215 -9.31 -8.26 -2.05
N LEU A 216 -9.60 -6.97 -2.22
CA LEU A 216 -8.66 -5.96 -2.69
C LEU A 216 -7.69 -5.47 -1.59
N GLY A 217 -7.75 -6.07 -0.40
CA GLY A 217 -6.84 -5.76 0.71
C GLY A 217 -7.23 -4.53 1.53
N ASN A 218 -8.41 -3.96 1.34
CA ASN A 218 -8.85 -2.77 2.07
C ASN A 218 -9.16 -3.11 3.54
N ALA A 219 -8.39 -2.53 4.47
CA ALA A 219 -8.47 -2.86 5.89
C ALA A 219 -9.78 -2.38 6.55
N ASP A 220 -10.34 -1.23 6.12
CA ASP A 220 -11.66 -0.78 6.59
C ASP A 220 -12.77 -1.76 6.22
N ALA A 221 -12.72 -2.32 5.01
CA ALA A 221 -13.68 -3.32 4.55
C ALA A 221 -13.57 -4.63 5.34
N ILE A 222 -12.34 -5.04 5.66
CA ILE A 222 -12.08 -6.23 6.49
C ILE A 222 -12.69 -6.03 7.87
N THR A 223 -12.52 -4.83 8.46
CA THR A 223 -13.12 -4.49 9.75
C THR A 223 -14.65 -4.51 9.68
N ASN A 224 -15.25 -3.87 8.66
CA ASN A 224 -16.69 -3.85 8.49
C ASN A 224 -17.27 -5.28 8.31
N LEU A 225 -16.57 -6.11 7.54
CA LEU A 225 -16.94 -7.53 7.38
C LEU A 225 -16.87 -8.28 8.73
N GLY A 226 -15.88 -7.98 9.56
CA GLY A 226 -15.76 -8.50 10.93
C GLY A 226 -17.01 -8.13 11.77
N ILE A 227 -17.46 -6.91 11.70
CA ILE A 227 -18.68 -6.43 12.38
C ILE A 227 -19.92 -7.23 11.93
N MET A 228 -20.07 -7.47 10.61
CA MET A 228 -21.17 -8.27 10.08
C MET A 228 -21.17 -9.70 10.67
N TYR A 229 -19.99 -10.34 10.78
CA TYR A 229 -19.86 -11.66 11.42
C TYR A 229 -20.10 -11.61 12.94
N GLU A 230 -19.66 -10.57 13.63
CA GLU A 230 -19.89 -10.41 15.06
C GLU A 230 -21.39 -10.28 15.37
N ASN A 231 -22.12 -9.49 14.59
CA ASN A 231 -23.54 -9.23 14.78
C ASN A 231 -24.42 -10.35 14.21
N GLY A 232 -23.96 -11.05 13.16
CA GLY A 232 -24.77 -12.01 12.39
C GLY A 232 -25.68 -11.31 11.40
N GLU A 233 -25.25 -10.16 10.85
CA GLU A 233 -25.98 -9.37 9.86
C GLU A 233 -25.58 -9.81 8.45
N GLY A 234 -26.55 -10.27 7.66
CA GLY A 234 -26.34 -10.81 6.31
C GLY A 234 -25.49 -12.08 6.23
N VAL A 235 -24.97 -12.57 7.35
CA VAL A 235 -24.22 -13.80 7.52
C VAL A 235 -24.54 -14.46 8.85
N LYS A 236 -24.26 -15.76 8.98
CA LYS A 236 -24.35 -16.43 10.29
C LYS A 236 -23.35 -15.81 11.26
N LYS A 237 -23.80 -15.47 12.47
CA LYS A 237 -22.95 -14.97 13.56
C LYS A 237 -21.78 -15.93 13.81
N ASP A 238 -20.56 -15.37 13.83
CA ASP A 238 -19.33 -16.14 14.04
C ASP A 238 -18.24 -15.23 14.64
N TYR A 239 -18.11 -15.30 15.97
CA TYR A 239 -17.10 -14.52 16.71
C TYR A 239 -15.67 -14.89 16.38
N LYS A 240 -15.41 -16.16 16.02
CA LYS A 240 -14.07 -16.58 15.62
C LYS A 240 -13.70 -15.90 14.30
N LYS A 241 -14.58 -15.95 13.33
CA LYS A 241 -14.35 -15.30 12.03
C LYS A 241 -14.25 -13.77 12.14
N ALA A 242 -15.06 -13.16 13.00
CA ALA A 242 -14.95 -11.75 13.35
C ALA A 242 -13.56 -11.42 13.91
N ALA A 243 -13.08 -12.22 14.87
CA ALA A 243 -11.76 -12.06 15.48
C ALA A 243 -10.61 -12.19 14.47
N ASP A 244 -10.68 -13.20 13.59
CA ASP A 244 -9.68 -13.40 12.52
C ASP A 244 -9.64 -12.21 11.54
N LEU A 245 -10.81 -11.64 11.20
CA LEU A 245 -10.92 -10.45 10.35
C LEU A 245 -10.37 -9.20 11.04
N TYR A 246 -10.75 -8.96 12.30
CA TYR A 246 -10.24 -7.83 13.07
C TYR A 246 -8.73 -7.90 13.26
N GLN A 247 -8.19 -9.09 13.54
CA GLN A 247 -6.74 -9.27 13.62
C GLN A 247 -6.07 -8.95 12.29
N THR A 248 -6.64 -9.43 11.17
CA THR A 248 -6.12 -9.13 9.82
C THR A 248 -6.13 -7.63 9.51
N ALA A 249 -7.19 -6.91 9.91
CA ALA A 249 -7.27 -5.46 9.73
C ALA A 249 -6.23 -4.73 10.61
N CYS A 250 -6.06 -5.18 11.86
CA CYS A 250 -5.07 -4.66 12.80
C CYS A 250 -3.65 -4.84 12.26
N ASP A 251 -3.30 -6.01 11.74
CA ASP A 251 -2.01 -6.31 11.14
C ASP A 251 -1.71 -5.44 9.90
N LYS A 252 -2.77 -4.95 9.24
CA LYS A 252 -2.68 -3.96 8.15
C LYS A 252 -2.61 -2.51 8.65
N GLY A 253 -2.58 -2.28 9.96
CA GLY A 253 -2.50 -0.95 10.57
C GLY A 253 -3.84 -0.23 10.71
N GLU A 254 -4.98 -0.91 10.54
CA GLU A 254 -6.30 -0.33 10.77
C GLU A 254 -6.64 -0.38 12.27
N LYS A 255 -6.66 0.81 12.89
CA LYS A 255 -6.81 0.93 14.35
C LYS A 255 -8.11 0.33 14.88
N ARG A 256 -9.24 0.53 14.19
CA ARG A 256 -10.53 -0.05 14.64
C ARG A 256 -10.49 -1.56 14.70
N GLY A 257 -9.75 -2.22 13.78
CA GLY A 257 -9.54 -3.66 13.83
C GLY A 257 -8.84 -4.08 15.11
N CYS A 258 -7.80 -3.32 15.55
CA CYS A 258 -7.11 -3.58 16.81
C CYS A 258 -8.03 -3.37 18.02
N ASP A 259 -8.83 -2.30 18.00
CA ASP A 259 -9.76 -1.98 19.10
C ASP A 259 -10.84 -3.08 19.21
N TYR A 260 -11.47 -3.48 18.10
CA TYR A 260 -12.51 -4.52 18.09
C TYR A 260 -12.02 -5.91 18.48
N ILE A 261 -10.81 -6.32 18.09
CA ILE A 261 -10.27 -7.61 18.53
C ILE A 261 -9.98 -7.60 20.04
N ALA A 262 -9.55 -6.46 20.60
CA ALA A 262 -9.36 -6.31 22.04
C ALA A 262 -10.70 -6.40 22.76
N GLU A 263 -11.72 -5.67 22.35
CA GLU A 263 -13.08 -5.71 22.90
C GLU A 263 -13.67 -7.15 22.86
N LEU A 264 -13.49 -7.84 21.74
CA LEU A 264 -14.02 -9.18 21.57
C LEU A 264 -13.38 -10.18 22.54
N LYS A 265 -12.09 -10.01 22.85
CA LYS A 265 -11.36 -10.79 23.84
C LYS A 265 -11.80 -10.44 25.26
N GLU A 266 -11.89 -9.15 25.61
CA GLU A 266 -12.27 -8.66 26.93
C GLU A 266 -13.70 -9.04 27.30
N SER A 267 -14.63 -8.97 26.34
CA SER A 267 -16.02 -9.38 26.55
C SER A 267 -16.22 -10.90 26.70
N GLY A 268 -15.16 -11.69 26.52
CA GLY A 268 -15.22 -13.15 26.59
C GLY A 268 -15.98 -13.83 25.45
N LYS A 269 -16.47 -13.06 24.47
CA LYS A 269 -17.15 -13.58 23.27
C LYS A 269 -16.19 -14.37 22.36
N TYR A 270 -14.92 -14.03 22.39
CA TYR A 270 -13.86 -14.76 21.72
C TYR A 270 -12.71 -15.06 22.69
N ARG A 271 -12.41 -16.33 22.84
CA ARG A 271 -11.16 -16.76 23.44
C ARG A 271 -10.24 -17.20 22.30
N ALA A 272 -9.12 -16.49 22.14
CA ALA A 272 -8.09 -17.00 21.26
C ALA A 272 -7.89 -18.49 21.58
N PRO A 273 -7.83 -19.39 20.57
CA PRO A 273 -7.46 -20.76 20.86
C PRO A 273 -6.22 -20.67 21.74
N ALA A 274 -6.28 -21.32 22.93
CA ALA A 274 -5.14 -21.34 23.81
C ALA A 274 -3.96 -21.68 22.91
N SER A 275 -2.98 -20.77 22.80
CA SER A 275 -1.74 -21.06 22.10
C SER A 275 -1.38 -22.43 22.59
N LYS A 276 -1.37 -23.45 21.72
CA LYS A 276 -1.16 -24.87 22.13
C LYS A 276 -0.11 -24.79 23.19
N ALA A 277 -0.50 -25.13 24.42
CA ALA A 277 0.30 -24.87 25.60
C ALA A 277 1.72 -25.24 25.22
N LYS A 278 2.65 -24.24 25.31
CA LYS A 278 4.02 -24.42 24.85
C LYS A 278 4.47 -25.77 25.40
N THR A 279 4.24 -26.85 24.63
CA THR A 279 4.97 -28.08 24.87
C THR A 279 6.38 -27.57 24.89
N LYS A 280 7.10 -27.77 26.00
CA LYS A 280 8.49 -27.35 26.13
C LYS A 280 9.15 -27.71 24.80
N SER A 281 9.20 -26.77 23.93
CA SER A 281 9.67 -26.95 22.56
C SER A 281 11.13 -27.29 22.71
N ALA A 282 11.51 -28.47 22.21
CA ALA A 282 12.91 -28.85 22.19
C ALA A 282 13.68 -27.69 21.59
N THR A 283 14.75 -27.26 22.21
CA THR A 283 15.61 -26.16 21.74
C THR A 283 16.09 -26.53 20.35
N GLN A 284 15.68 -25.77 19.35
CA GLN A 284 16.14 -26.00 17.99
C GLN A 284 17.43 -25.20 17.79
N ARG A 285 18.41 -25.82 17.20
CA ARG A 285 19.72 -25.23 16.96
C ARG A 285 20.07 -25.33 15.49
N LEU A 286 20.36 -24.19 14.91
CA LEU A 286 20.79 -24.05 13.52
C LEU A 286 22.24 -23.62 13.53
N ILE A 287 23.12 -24.39 12.92
CA ILE A 287 24.54 -24.05 12.79
C ILE A 287 24.78 -23.64 11.35
N ALA A 288 25.11 -22.38 11.16
CA ALA A 288 25.46 -21.82 9.87
C ALA A 288 26.98 -21.78 9.70
N LYS A 289 27.46 -22.33 8.59
CA LYS A 289 28.86 -22.15 8.17
C LYS A 289 28.87 -21.39 6.86
N SER A 290 29.51 -20.24 6.84
CA SER A 290 29.73 -19.52 5.58
C SER A 290 30.71 -20.30 4.72
N ILE A 291 30.35 -20.48 3.45
CA ILE A 291 31.22 -21.18 2.47
C ILE A 291 32.42 -20.32 2.10
N ASP A 292 32.35 -19.00 2.20
CA ASP A 292 33.35 -18.09 1.63
C ASP A 292 34.30 -17.39 2.60
N LYS A 293 34.05 -17.31 3.90
CA LYS A 293 34.92 -16.54 4.83
C LYS A 293 35.00 -16.99 6.27
N GLY A 294 34.92 -18.28 6.59
CA GLY A 294 35.25 -18.76 7.94
C GLY A 294 34.34 -18.25 9.06
N VAL A 295 33.19 -17.66 8.73
CA VAL A 295 32.22 -17.21 9.72
C VAL A 295 31.41 -18.41 10.19
N ASN A 296 31.55 -18.76 11.47
CA ASN A 296 30.67 -19.73 12.13
C ASN A 296 29.59 -18.96 12.88
N ALA A 297 28.34 -19.20 12.51
CA ALA A 297 27.21 -18.62 13.22
C ALA A 297 26.30 -19.72 13.77
N THR A 298 25.78 -19.50 14.94
CA THR A 298 24.80 -20.40 15.57
C THR A 298 23.52 -19.62 15.87
N PHE A 299 22.41 -20.13 15.41
CA PHE A 299 21.09 -19.62 15.71
C PHE A 299 20.36 -20.65 16.54
N THR A 300 19.96 -20.29 17.75
CA THR A 300 19.24 -21.18 18.68
C THR A 300 17.91 -20.52 19.00
N TRP A 301 16.81 -21.25 18.94
CA TRP A 301 15.51 -20.73 19.33
C TRP A 301 14.69 -21.72 20.15
N GLN A 302 13.88 -21.19 21.04
CA GLN A 302 12.94 -21.93 21.86
C GLN A 302 11.66 -21.08 22.01
N GLY A 303 10.58 -21.50 21.38
CA GLY A 303 9.36 -20.69 21.28
C GLY A 303 9.61 -19.41 20.48
N ASP A 304 9.29 -18.27 21.09
CA ASP A 304 9.46 -16.95 20.45
C ASP A 304 10.83 -16.30 20.74
N ASP A 305 11.63 -16.91 21.60
CA ASP A 305 12.95 -16.41 21.97
C ASP A 305 14.01 -17.08 21.11
N ALA A 306 14.87 -16.28 20.53
CA ALA A 306 15.96 -16.74 19.69
C ALA A 306 17.26 -16.02 20.03
N THR A 307 18.36 -16.73 19.86
CA THR A 307 19.71 -16.18 20.04
C THR A 307 20.52 -16.46 18.81
N PHE A 308 21.09 -15.41 18.25
CA PHE A 308 22.08 -15.49 17.17
C PHE A 308 23.48 -15.23 17.75
N THR A 309 24.41 -16.12 17.47
CA THR A 309 25.81 -15.97 17.88
C THR A 309 26.69 -16.10 16.64
N ALA A 310 27.46 -15.06 16.36
CA ALA A 310 28.49 -15.05 15.35
C ALA A 310 29.87 -14.91 15.99
N ASN A 311 30.93 -14.95 15.20
CA ASN A 311 32.31 -14.87 15.69
C ASN A 311 32.58 -13.68 16.64
N ASP A 312 31.80 -12.60 16.49
CA ASP A 312 32.05 -11.31 17.16
C ASP A 312 31.06 -10.98 18.29
N GLY A 313 30.13 -11.88 18.62
CA GLY A 313 29.18 -11.62 19.71
C GLY A 313 27.87 -12.39 19.64
N LYS A 314 27.09 -12.21 20.70
CA LYS A 314 25.75 -12.77 20.89
C LYS A 314 24.72 -11.66 20.70
N VAL A 315 23.70 -11.91 19.89
CA VAL A 315 22.57 -11.02 19.68
C VAL A 315 21.28 -11.76 19.99
N ASP A 316 20.47 -11.19 20.87
CA ASP A 316 19.19 -11.76 21.23
C ASP A 316 18.11 -11.24 20.23
N CYS A 317 17.28 -12.16 19.76
CA CYS A 317 16.29 -11.92 18.73
C CYS A 317 14.92 -12.42 19.20
N THR A 318 13.87 -11.71 18.75
CA THR A 318 12.48 -12.10 19.01
C THR A 318 11.80 -12.50 17.71
N PHE A 319 11.05 -13.60 17.75
CA PHE A 319 10.24 -14.05 16.61
C PHE A 319 9.21 -12.98 16.22
N LEU A 320 9.15 -12.66 14.94
CA LEU A 320 8.14 -11.77 14.39
C LEU A 320 6.98 -12.52 13.75
N LYS A 321 7.29 -13.37 12.78
CA LYS A 321 6.27 -14.12 12.03
C LYS A 321 6.86 -15.16 11.11
N ASP A 322 6.03 -16.16 10.78
CA ASP A 322 6.21 -17.04 9.65
C ASP A 322 5.41 -16.51 8.45
N PHE A 323 5.94 -16.64 7.26
CA PHE A 323 5.25 -16.31 6.03
C PHE A 323 5.64 -17.27 4.91
N SER A 324 4.72 -17.48 3.95
CA SER A 324 5.02 -18.24 2.74
C SER A 324 5.33 -17.29 1.59
N GLU A 325 6.43 -17.55 0.87
CA GLU A 325 6.80 -16.82 -0.34
C GLU A 325 6.11 -17.41 -1.60
N LYS A 326 6.08 -16.62 -2.69
CA LYS A 326 5.68 -17.12 -4.01
C LYS A 326 6.50 -18.37 -4.36
N GLY A 327 5.84 -19.52 -4.51
CA GLY A 327 6.50 -20.82 -4.75
C GLY A 327 6.37 -21.82 -3.60
N GLY A 328 5.70 -21.45 -2.48
CA GLY A 328 5.40 -22.35 -1.37
C GLY A 328 6.56 -22.60 -0.41
N ASN A 329 7.60 -21.77 -0.47
CA ASN A 329 8.69 -21.78 0.52
C ASN A 329 8.21 -21.14 1.83
N LEU A 330 8.62 -21.71 2.96
CA LEU A 330 8.38 -21.13 4.27
C LEU A 330 9.54 -20.20 4.63
N ALA A 331 9.22 -19.05 5.19
CA ALA A 331 10.21 -18.12 5.72
C ALA A 331 9.81 -17.69 7.13
N THR A 332 10.77 -17.66 8.04
CA THR A 332 10.62 -17.24 9.44
C THR A 332 11.42 -15.98 9.67
N SER A 333 10.79 -14.94 10.22
CA SER A 333 11.42 -13.64 10.48
C SER A 333 11.61 -13.39 11.97
N PHE A 334 12.78 -12.88 12.34
CA PHE A 334 13.16 -12.47 13.69
C PHE A 334 13.66 -11.03 13.66
N VAL A 335 13.38 -10.25 14.71
CA VAL A 335 14.03 -8.95 14.96
C VAL A 335 14.99 -9.11 16.13
N CYS A 336 16.20 -8.67 15.92
CA CYS A 336 17.28 -8.74 16.90
C CYS A 336 17.54 -7.36 17.53
N THR A 337 18.21 -7.34 18.68
CA THR A 337 18.79 -6.12 19.24
C THR A 337 19.66 -5.45 18.16
N ASP A 338 19.68 -4.13 18.10
CA ASP A 338 20.31 -3.31 17.05
C ASP A 338 19.52 -3.22 15.72
N ASN A 339 18.22 -3.50 15.74
CA ASN A 339 17.32 -3.39 14.58
C ASN A 339 17.74 -4.24 13.38
N VAL A 340 18.41 -5.35 13.61
CA VAL A 340 18.75 -6.33 12.57
C VAL A 340 17.59 -7.29 12.39
N GLN A 341 17.05 -7.38 11.19
CA GLN A 341 16.07 -8.39 10.84
C GLN A 341 16.75 -9.61 10.23
N ILE A 342 16.49 -10.80 10.79
CA ILE A 342 16.97 -12.07 10.26
C ILE A 342 15.79 -12.81 9.63
N ILE A 343 15.90 -13.17 8.36
CA ILE A 343 14.92 -13.99 7.65
C ILE A 343 15.55 -15.33 7.32
N LEU A 344 14.99 -16.40 7.86
CA LEU A 344 15.34 -17.77 7.55
C LEU A 344 14.39 -18.29 6.47
N LYS A 345 14.92 -18.63 5.30
CA LYS A 345 14.15 -19.25 4.21
C LYS A 345 14.41 -20.74 4.14
N GLN A 346 13.35 -21.53 4.13
CA GLN A 346 13.41 -22.98 3.96
C GLN A 346 12.82 -23.34 2.60
N PHE A 347 13.63 -24.00 1.76
CA PHE A 347 13.18 -24.51 0.47
C PHE A 347 12.66 -25.93 0.58
N ARG A 348 11.47 -26.21 -0.02
CA ARG A 348 10.76 -27.49 0.09
C ARG A 348 11.58 -28.69 -0.40
N ASP A 349 12.45 -28.50 -1.37
CA ASP A 349 13.12 -29.60 -2.10
C ASP A 349 14.61 -29.73 -1.78
N THR A 350 15.15 -28.94 -0.90
CA THR A 350 16.55 -29.00 -0.52
C THR A 350 16.71 -28.92 0.99
N LYS A 351 17.66 -29.68 1.55
CA LYS A 351 18.06 -29.59 2.97
C LYS A 351 18.81 -28.29 3.27
N SER A 352 18.75 -27.30 2.38
CA SER A 352 19.48 -26.05 2.46
C SER A 352 18.54 -24.92 2.91
N ALA A 353 18.94 -24.13 3.88
CA ALA A 353 18.29 -22.88 4.24
C ALA A 353 19.22 -21.71 3.90
N TYR A 354 18.63 -20.58 3.54
CA TYR A 354 19.37 -19.33 3.33
C TYR A 354 19.08 -18.41 4.50
N LEU A 355 20.12 -17.84 5.08
CA LEU A 355 20.03 -16.79 6.08
C LEU A 355 20.21 -15.45 5.36
N ALA A 356 19.17 -14.61 5.36
CA ALA A 356 19.29 -13.23 4.91
C ALA A 356 19.32 -12.31 6.14
N VAL A 357 20.38 -11.53 6.27
CA VAL A 357 20.48 -10.48 7.30
C VAL A 357 20.19 -9.16 6.65
N MET A 358 19.14 -8.50 7.08
CA MET A 358 18.81 -7.13 6.66
C MET A 358 19.06 -6.18 7.83
N THR A 359 19.78 -5.10 7.59
CA THR A 359 19.90 -3.99 8.55
C THR A 359 18.93 -2.87 8.18
N ASP A 360 18.38 -2.18 9.17
CA ASP A 360 17.38 -1.10 8.99
C ASP A 360 17.89 0.14 8.23
N ASN A 361 19.16 0.25 7.99
CA ASN A 361 19.70 1.27 7.12
C ASN A 361 19.54 0.82 5.67
N PHE A 362 18.56 1.37 4.99
CA PHE A 362 18.22 1.19 3.57
C PHE A 362 19.37 1.37 2.57
N ASN A 363 20.62 1.33 3.01
CA ASN A 363 21.79 1.65 2.22
C ASN A 363 22.95 0.67 2.35
N THR A 364 22.73 -0.60 2.65
CA THR A 364 23.84 -1.56 2.66
C THR A 364 23.45 -2.91 2.08
N GLU A 365 24.32 -3.38 1.23
CA GLU A 365 24.38 -4.66 0.56
C GLU A 365 23.70 -5.79 1.34
N VAL A 366 22.68 -6.38 0.71
CA VAL A 366 22.13 -7.66 1.14
C VAL A 366 23.25 -8.70 1.03
N LYS A 367 23.89 -9.03 2.15
CA LYS A 367 24.79 -10.17 2.21
C LYS A 367 23.94 -11.42 2.40
N SER A 368 23.67 -12.15 1.34
CA SER A 368 23.08 -13.48 1.41
C SER A 368 24.17 -14.50 1.76
N PHE A 369 23.94 -15.27 2.81
CA PHE A 369 24.78 -16.39 3.19
C PHE A 369 24.04 -17.69 2.87
N SER A 370 24.68 -18.60 2.14
CA SER A 370 24.17 -19.97 2.01
C SER A 370 24.46 -20.75 3.30
N VAL A 371 23.44 -21.31 3.90
CA VAL A 371 23.53 -22.02 5.17
C VAL A 371 23.12 -23.46 4.96
N ASN A 372 24.00 -24.41 5.25
CA ASN A 372 23.61 -25.81 5.37
C ASN A 372 22.94 -26.02 6.75
N VAL A 373 21.66 -26.33 6.74
CA VAL A 373 20.89 -26.53 7.96
C VAL A 373 21.01 -27.97 8.41
N TYR A 374 21.58 -28.17 9.58
CA TYR A 374 21.48 -29.44 10.32
C TYR A 374 20.49 -29.21 11.48
N VAL A 375 19.28 -29.74 11.36
CA VAL A 375 18.34 -29.78 12.48
C VAL A 375 18.79 -30.95 13.38
N THR A 376 19.42 -30.65 14.50
CA THR A 376 19.64 -31.63 15.53
C THR A 376 18.48 -31.52 16.51
N ASN A 377 17.54 -32.47 16.45
CA ASN A 377 16.60 -32.70 17.55
C ASN A 377 17.40 -33.21 18.74
N THR A 378 17.69 -32.37 19.72
CA THR A 378 18.12 -32.82 21.03
C THR A 378 16.87 -33.25 21.78
N GLY A 379 16.26 -34.37 21.36
CA GLY A 379 15.26 -35.07 22.14
C GLY A 379 15.99 -35.69 23.31
N SER A 380 15.56 -35.29 24.49
CA SER A 380 15.92 -35.90 25.78
C SER A 380 15.60 -37.39 25.82
N ASN A 381 16.52 -38.18 26.28
CA ASN A 381 16.17 -39.40 27.02
C ASN A 381 15.30 -39.07 28.24
#